data_c69c4ff94a19379d45874dd1556ee8a4
#
_entry.id   c69c4ff94a19379d45874dd1556ee8a4
#
_cell.length_a   1.000
_cell.length_b   1.000
_cell.length_c   1.000
_cell.angle_alpha   90.00
_cell.angle_beta   90.00
_cell.angle_gamma   90.00
#
_symmetry.space_group_name_H-M   'P 1'
#
loop_
_entity.id
_entity.type
_entity.pdbx_description
1 polymer ?
#
loop_
_entity_poly.entity_id
_entity_poly.type
_entity_poly.pdbx_seq_one_letter_code
_entity_poly.pdbx_strand_id
1 'polypeptide(L)'
;HGTEDGSEAPFFGQSITPMVVDVLVVPEDLPRLTSDYVPTTQRMLGEATKMNVETTFVESVEVEWRIAGGEGQSAQVTELADGTWGFDLPASLQPSVIEWRAHLEGEGPSQTTPWFQLRSKEASWTVDETAAYAQSFALIIVFMAGFMALQQRRADEVMKTELSDHEFDGGEL
;
A
#
# COMPACT_ATOMS: atom_id res chain seq x y z
N HIS A 1 -2.14 59.76 -16.17
CA HIS A 1 -1.39 60.97 -16.44
C HIS A 1 -1.69 61.42 -17.87
N GLY A 2 -2.20 62.65 -17.99
CA GLY A 2 -2.47 63.23 -19.32
C GLY A 2 -1.20 63.58 -20.05
N THR A 3 -1.27 63.47 -21.36
CA THR A 3 -0.29 64.06 -22.27
C THR A 3 -0.50 65.54 -22.35
N GLU A 4 0.44 66.33 -22.89
CA GLU A 4 0.32 67.78 -23.05
C GLU A 4 -0.87 68.21 -23.88
N ASP A 5 -1.42 67.37 -24.70
CA ASP A 5 -2.64 67.61 -25.47
C ASP A 5 -3.92 67.21 -24.70
N GLY A 6 -3.80 66.92 -23.45
CA GLY A 6 -4.91 66.53 -22.61
C GLY A 6 -5.42 65.11 -22.84
N SER A 7 -4.79 64.33 -23.71
CA SER A 7 -5.10 62.93 -23.85
C SER A 7 -4.45 62.15 -22.74
N GLU A 8 -5.25 61.43 -22.02
CA GLU A 8 -4.73 60.53 -21.01
C GLU A 8 -4.25 59.27 -21.67
N ALA A 9 -2.99 58.94 -21.42
CA ALA A 9 -2.47 57.65 -21.83
C ALA A 9 -3.23 56.57 -21.09
N PRO A 10 -3.87 55.63 -21.76
CA PRO A 10 -4.50 54.53 -21.11
C PRO A 10 -3.41 53.70 -20.42
N PHE A 11 -3.43 53.66 -19.14
CA PHE A 11 -2.53 52.84 -18.40
C PHE A 11 -3.30 51.91 -17.47
N PHE A 12 -2.59 50.93 -17.03
CA PHE A 12 -3.14 49.93 -16.16
C PHE A 12 -3.65 50.57 -14.86
N GLY A 13 -4.91 50.41 -14.55
CA GLY A 13 -5.52 50.96 -13.36
C GLY A 13 -6.49 52.13 -13.63
N GLN A 14 -6.56 52.65 -14.83
CA GLN A 14 -7.65 53.56 -15.22
C GLN A 14 -8.98 52.86 -15.45
N SER A 15 -8.93 51.55 -15.61
CA SER A 15 -10.17 50.79 -15.67
C SER A 15 -10.86 50.83 -14.32
N ILE A 16 -11.91 51.53 -14.30
CA ILE A 16 -12.72 51.78 -13.11
C ILE A 16 -13.70 50.63 -12.85
N THR A 17 -13.57 49.55 -13.59
CA THR A 17 -14.41 48.41 -13.32
C THR A 17 -13.87 47.73 -12.06
N PRO A 18 -14.52 47.90 -10.90
CA PRO A 18 -14.09 47.24 -9.70
C PRO A 18 -14.15 45.74 -9.95
N MET A 19 -13.07 45.08 -9.70
CA MET A 19 -13.07 43.62 -9.64
C MET A 19 -13.86 43.23 -8.40
N VAL A 20 -15.11 42.84 -8.57
CA VAL A 20 -15.91 42.27 -7.50
C VAL A 20 -15.44 40.83 -7.32
N VAL A 21 -14.72 40.59 -6.25
CA VAL A 21 -14.41 39.24 -5.81
C VAL A 21 -15.49 38.82 -4.84
N ASP A 22 -16.37 37.95 -5.29
CA ASP A 22 -17.30 37.29 -4.40
C ASP A 22 -16.50 36.33 -3.53
N VAL A 23 -16.33 36.71 -2.28
CA VAL A 23 -15.75 35.79 -1.28
C VAL A 23 -16.87 34.83 -0.88
N LEU A 24 -16.80 33.62 -1.40
CA LEU A 24 -17.65 32.54 -0.91
C LEU A 24 -17.28 32.25 0.56
N VAL A 25 -18.17 32.60 1.45
CA VAL A 25 -18.05 32.19 2.86
C VAL A 25 -18.36 30.69 2.89
N VAL A 26 -17.38 29.88 3.26
CA VAL A 26 -17.58 28.45 3.48
C VAL A 26 -18.45 28.28 4.72
N PRO A 27 -19.61 27.60 4.63
CA PRO A 27 -20.43 27.30 5.80
C PRO A 27 -19.63 26.59 6.88
N GLU A 28 -19.86 26.93 8.15
CA GLU A 28 -19.16 26.30 9.27
C GLU A 28 -19.51 24.81 9.40
N ASP A 29 -20.71 24.44 9.02
CA ASP A 29 -21.32 23.10 9.02
C ASP A 29 -21.07 22.29 7.74
N LEU A 30 -20.15 22.75 6.89
CA LEU A 30 -19.83 22.05 5.64
C LEU A 30 -19.29 20.64 5.92
N PRO A 31 -19.96 19.58 5.41
CA PRO A 31 -19.45 18.22 5.48
C PRO A 31 -18.04 18.10 4.87
N ARG A 32 -17.09 17.60 5.63
CA ARG A 32 -15.70 17.53 5.17
C ARG A 32 -14.94 16.39 5.84
N LEU A 33 -13.83 16.01 5.23
CA LEU A 33 -12.84 15.17 5.89
C LEU A 33 -12.16 15.94 7.03
N THR A 34 -11.76 15.23 8.07
CA THR A 34 -10.98 15.81 9.16
C THR A 34 -9.64 16.36 8.60
N SER A 35 -9.16 17.47 9.13
CA SER A 35 -7.97 18.18 8.60
C SER A 35 -6.69 17.36 8.65
N ASP A 36 -6.61 16.41 9.54
CA ASP A 36 -5.48 15.50 9.79
C ASP A 36 -5.68 14.11 9.16
N TYR A 37 -6.82 13.89 8.49
CA TYR A 37 -7.07 12.63 7.80
C TYR A 37 -6.06 12.36 6.70
N VAL A 38 -5.42 11.21 6.77
CA VAL A 38 -4.47 10.73 5.75
C VAL A 38 -5.01 9.43 5.14
N PRO A 39 -5.40 9.44 3.87
CA PRO A 39 -5.92 8.24 3.22
C PRO A 39 -4.85 7.16 3.07
N THR A 40 -5.24 5.91 3.27
CA THR A 40 -4.39 4.77 2.96
C THR A 40 -4.08 4.73 1.47
N THR A 41 -2.82 4.59 1.10
CA THR A 41 -2.35 4.63 -0.29
C THR A 41 -1.87 3.27 -0.83
N GLN A 42 -1.77 2.26 0.04
CA GLN A 42 -1.25 0.94 -0.31
C GLN A 42 -2.19 -0.18 0.13
N ARG A 43 -2.27 -1.24 -0.67
CA ARG A 43 -3.02 -2.45 -0.38
C ARG A 43 -2.17 -3.70 -0.61
N MET A 44 -2.52 -4.79 0.04
CA MET A 44 -1.94 -6.10 -0.22
C MET A 44 -2.71 -6.79 -1.35
N LEU A 45 -2.00 -7.48 -2.25
CA LEU A 45 -2.62 -8.28 -3.30
C LEU A 45 -3.32 -9.51 -2.69
N GLY A 46 -4.53 -9.79 -3.15
CA GLY A 46 -5.30 -10.95 -2.71
C GLY A 46 -6.01 -10.80 -1.37
N GLU A 47 -5.90 -9.64 -0.72
CA GLU A 47 -6.58 -9.35 0.54
C GLU A 47 -7.59 -8.22 0.38
N ALA A 48 -8.73 -8.34 1.08
CA ALA A 48 -9.66 -7.22 1.21
C ALA A 48 -9.00 -6.12 2.06
N THR A 49 -9.10 -4.89 1.60
CA THR A 49 -8.48 -3.76 2.29
C THR A 49 -9.53 -3.04 3.14
N LYS A 50 -9.32 -3.08 4.46
CA LYS A 50 -10.14 -2.30 5.39
C LYS A 50 -9.72 -0.85 5.35
N MET A 51 -10.69 0.01 5.13
CA MET A 51 -10.53 1.45 4.99
C MET A 51 -11.37 2.15 6.04
N ASN A 52 -10.94 3.32 6.43
CA ASN A 52 -11.73 4.24 7.24
C ASN A 52 -11.66 5.64 6.67
N VAL A 53 -12.69 6.43 6.96
CA VAL A 53 -12.77 7.84 6.63
C VAL A 53 -13.18 8.58 7.90
N GLU A 54 -12.43 9.60 8.25
CA GLU A 54 -12.72 10.48 9.38
C GLU A 54 -13.29 11.80 8.86
N THR A 55 -14.43 12.17 9.40
CA THR A 55 -15.24 13.26 8.88
C THR A 55 -15.69 14.21 10.00
N THR A 56 -16.07 15.41 9.59
CA THR A 56 -16.65 16.43 10.48
C THR A 56 -17.90 17.00 9.80
N PHE A 57 -18.97 17.16 10.57
CA PHE A 57 -20.29 17.63 10.09
C PHE A 57 -20.93 16.72 9.04
N VAL A 58 -20.75 15.41 9.19
CA VAL A 58 -21.25 14.39 8.25
C VAL A 58 -22.20 13.47 8.97
N GLU A 59 -23.39 13.28 8.41
CA GLU A 59 -24.44 12.38 8.90
C GLU A 59 -24.47 11.05 8.14
N SER A 60 -24.05 11.08 6.86
CA SER A 60 -23.95 9.89 6.05
C SER A 60 -22.79 9.96 5.06
N VAL A 61 -22.20 8.78 4.77
CA VAL A 61 -21.10 8.62 3.82
C VAL A 61 -21.46 7.52 2.84
N GLU A 62 -21.37 7.84 1.56
CA GLU A 62 -21.37 6.86 0.50
C GLU A 62 -19.98 6.78 -0.13
N VAL A 63 -19.48 5.57 -0.34
CA VAL A 63 -18.16 5.35 -0.95
C VAL A 63 -18.33 4.70 -2.31
N GLU A 64 -17.77 5.34 -3.30
CA GLU A 64 -17.64 4.81 -4.66
C GLU A 64 -16.18 4.42 -4.91
N TRP A 65 -15.97 3.25 -5.48
CA TRP A 65 -14.65 2.78 -5.87
C TRP A 65 -14.64 2.22 -7.29
N ARG A 66 -13.49 2.22 -7.93
CA ARG A 66 -13.31 1.64 -9.27
C ARG A 66 -11.87 1.17 -9.45
N ILE A 67 -11.67 0.26 -10.37
CA ILE A 67 -10.34 -0.02 -10.92
C ILE A 67 -10.03 1.12 -11.91
N ALA A 68 -8.82 1.67 -11.87
CA ALA A 68 -8.45 2.87 -12.59
C ALA A 68 -9.03 2.96 -14.01
N GLY A 69 -9.88 3.96 -14.25
CA GLY A 69 -10.57 4.18 -15.51
C GLY A 69 -11.77 3.25 -15.80
N GLY A 70 -12.13 2.36 -14.87
CA GLY A 70 -13.29 1.48 -14.99
C GLY A 70 -14.60 2.09 -14.48
N GLU A 71 -15.66 1.27 -14.46
CA GLU A 71 -16.95 1.65 -13.91
C GLU A 71 -16.90 1.74 -12.39
N GLY A 72 -17.62 2.74 -11.84
CA GLY A 72 -17.76 2.93 -10.40
C GLY A 72 -18.65 1.84 -9.77
N GLN A 73 -18.28 1.42 -8.59
CA GLN A 73 -19.02 0.48 -7.75
C GLN A 73 -19.16 1.06 -6.35
N SER A 74 -20.29 0.84 -5.70
CA SER A 74 -20.51 1.29 -4.33
C SER A 74 -19.90 0.30 -3.33
N ALA A 75 -19.24 0.83 -2.30
CA ALA A 75 -18.81 0.04 -1.16
C ALA A 75 -19.85 0.15 -0.04
N GLN A 76 -19.97 -0.91 0.76
CA GLN A 76 -20.82 -0.90 1.94
C GLN A 76 -20.10 -0.17 3.07
N VAL A 77 -20.68 0.93 3.53
CA VAL A 77 -20.12 1.78 4.58
C VAL A 77 -20.85 1.52 5.89
N THR A 78 -20.11 1.50 6.98
CA THR A 78 -20.65 1.35 8.35
C THR A 78 -20.02 2.40 9.24
N GLU A 79 -20.81 3.06 10.02
CA GLU A 79 -20.31 3.97 11.06
C GLU A 79 -19.67 3.15 12.19
N LEU A 80 -18.41 3.42 12.46
CA LEU A 80 -17.62 2.73 13.50
C LEU A 80 -17.62 3.53 14.81
N ALA A 81 -17.59 4.84 14.70
CA ALA A 81 -17.65 5.79 15.80
C ALA A 81 -18.16 7.12 15.25
N ASP A 82 -18.49 8.05 16.12
CA ASP A 82 -18.93 9.39 15.75
C ASP A 82 -17.92 10.04 14.78
N GLY A 83 -18.40 10.34 13.57
CA GLY A 83 -17.59 10.90 12.50
C GLY A 83 -16.56 9.95 11.86
N THR A 84 -16.53 8.66 12.24
CA THR A 84 -15.62 7.67 11.67
C THR A 84 -16.39 6.57 10.94
N TRP A 85 -16.12 6.42 9.66
CA TRP A 85 -16.82 5.51 8.76
C TRP A 85 -15.86 4.44 8.22
N GLY A 86 -16.25 3.18 8.33
CA GLY A 86 -15.48 2.05 7.86
C GLY A 86 -16.09 1.42 6.61
N PHE A 87 -15.25 0.96 5.69
CA PHE A 87 -15.66 0.20 4.51
C PHE A 87 -14.56 -0.74 4.06
N ASP A 88 -14.95 -1.78 3.35
CA ASP A 88 -14.03 -2.77 2.82
C ASP A 88 -13.96 -2.65 1.29
N LEU A 89 -12.74 -2.59 0.77
CA LEU A 89 -12.49 -2.74 -0.66
C LEU A 89 -12.20 -4.21 -0.97
N PRO A 90 -12.75 -4.76 -2.07
CA PRO A 90 -12.63 -6.18 -2.36
C PRO A 90 -11.19 -6.61 -2.63
N ALA A 91 -10.91 -7.87 -2.33
CA ALA A 91 -9.65 -8.50 -2.66
C ALA A 91 -9.46 -8.54 -4.19
N SER A 92 -8.27 -8.17 -4.66
CA SER A 92 -7.90 -8.29 -6.06
C SER A 92 -6.47 -8.78 -6.19
N LEU A 93 -6.27 -9.80 -7.00
CA LEU A 93 -4.95 -10.32 -7.36
C LEU A 93 -4.26 -9.50 -8.47
N GLN A 94 -5.01 -8.63 -9.14
CA GLN A 94 -4.44 -7.79 -10.18
C GLN A 94 -3.69 -6.60 -9.55
N PRO A 95 -2.48 -6.28 -10.01
CA PRO A 95 -1.70 -5.13 -9.52
C PRO A 95 -2.22 -3.80 -10.07
N SER A 96 -3.53 -3.66 -10.25
CA SER A 96 -4.17 -2.45 -10.71
C SER A 96 -4.34 -1.44 -9.59
N VAL A 97 -4.35 -0.17 -9.95
CA VAL A 97 -4.69 0.91 -9.04
C VAL A 97 -6.20 0.89 -8.81
N ILE A 98 -6.62 0.86 -7.55
CA ILE A 98 -8.00 1.09 -7.14
C ILE A 98 -8.12 2.57 -6.82
N GLU A 99 -9.13 3.21 -7.37
CA GLU A 99 -9.49 4.59 -7.06
C GLU A 99 -10.78 4.58 -6.24
N TRP A 100 -10.85 5.40 -5.22
CA TRP A 100 -12.06 5.55 -4.43
C TRP A 100 -12.30 7.00 -4.05
N ARG A 101 -13.56 7.34 -3.81
CA ARG A 101 -13.99 8.65 -3.32
C ARG A 101 -15.16 8.50 -2.39
N ALA A 102 -15.36 9.49 -1.52
CA ALA A 102 -16.49 9.54 -0.61
C ALA A 102 -17.42 10.68 -0.99
N HIS A 103 -18.72 10.43 -0.93
CA HIS A 103 -19.78 11.41 -0.95
C HIS A 103 -20.23 11.63 0.48
N LEU A 104 -20.15 12.87 0.93
CA LEU A 104 -20.39 13.27 2.31
C LEU A 104 -21.68 14.07 2.36
N GLU A 105 -22.62 13.67 3.20
CA GLU A 105 -23.88 14.35 3.43
C GLU A 105 -24.00 14.74 4.90
N GLY A 106 -24.57 15.89 5.17
CA GLY A 106 -24.82 16.43 6.50
C GLY A 106 -25.78 17.61 6.42
N GLU A 107 -25.82 18.44 7.46
CA GLU A 107 -26.69 19.62 7.49
C GLU A 107 -26.34 20.65 6.41
N GLY A 108 -25.07 20.75 6.04
CA GLY A 108 -24.59 21.63 4.96
C GLY A 108 -24.72 20.99 3.57
N PRO A 109 -24.30 21.69 2.52
CA PRO A 109 -24.33 21.19 1.15
C PRO A 109 -23.43 19.95 1.01
N SER A 110 -23.96 18.90 0.36
CA SER A 110 -23.22 17.66 0.12
C SER A 110 -21.87 17.89 -0.58
N GLN A 111 -20.88 17.15 -0.18
CA GLN A 111 -19.52 17.26 -0.70
C GLN A 111 -19.05 15.92 -1.27
N THR A 112 -18.20 16.00 -2.28
CA THR A 112 -17.55 14.81 -2.86
C THR A 112 -16.05 15.00 -2.79
N THR A 113 -15.35 14.00 -2.23
CA THR A 113 -13.90 14.05 -2.17
C THR A 113 -13.28 13.83 -3.56
N PRO A 114 -12.04 14.25 -3.78
CA PRO A 114 -11.29 13.82 -4.95
C PRO A 114 -11.11 12.29 -4.95
N TRP A 115 -10.74 11.74 -6.11
CA TRP A 115 -10.37 10.34 -6.22
C TRP A 115 -9.04 10.09 -5.50
N PHE A 116 -9.06 9.26 -4.48
CA PHE A 116 -7.87 8.74 -3.81
C PHE A 116 -7.40 7.47 -4.50
N GLN A 117 -6.08 7.28 -4.56
CA GLN A 117 -5.48 6.12 -5.22
C GLN A 117 -4.93 5.14 -4.20
N LEU A 118 -5.27 3.88 -4.38
CA LEU A 118 -4.78 2.76 -3.59
C LEU A 118 -3.96 1.84 -4.50
N ARG A 119 -2.66 1.84 -4.33
CA ARG A 119 -1.72 1.07 -5.15
C ARG A 119 -1.41 -0.27 -4.49
N SER A 120 -1.23 -1.32 -5.29
CA SER A 120 -0.75 -2.59 -4.76
C SER A 120 0.68 -2.44 -4.24
N LYS A 121 0.91 -2.92 -3.02
CA LYS A 121 2.26 -3.08 -2.50
C LYS A 121 2.88 -4.29 -3.20
N GLU A 122 4.01 -4.09 -3.86
CA GLU A 122 4.79 -5.20 -4.36
C GLU A 122 5.32 -6.01 -3.17
N ALA A 123 5.26 -7.33 -3.27
CA ALA A 123 5.89 -8.21 -2.30
C ALA A 123 7.40 -8.02 -2.41
N SER A 124 7.94 -7.10 -1.62
CA SER A 124 9.39 -6.94 -1.51
C SER A 124 9.88 -7.93 -0.47
N TRP A 125 10.80 -8.81 -0.86
CA TRP A 125 11.56 -9.62 0.08
C TRP A 125 12.33 -8.67 0.99
N THR A 126 12.09 -8.75 2.28
CA THR A 126 12.87 -7.99 3.24
C THR A 126 14.27 -8.58 3.32
N VAL A 127 15.26 -7.75 3.67
CA VAL A 127 16.65 -8.22 3.87
C VAL A 127 16.70 -9.32 4.92
N ASP A 128 15.85 -9.24 5.94
CA ASP A 128 15.75 -10.23 7.01
C ASP A 128 15.22 -11.58 6.53
N GLU A 129 14.19 -11.57 5.66
CA GLU A 129 13.67 -12.80 5.04
C GLU A 129 14.72 -13.44 4.13
N THR A 130 15.41 -12.64 3.32
CA THR A 130 16.50 -13.12 2.46
C THR A 130 17.63 -13.72 3.30
N ALA A 131 17.99 -13.09 4.41
CA ALA A 131 18.99 -13.60 5.34
C ALA A 131 18.55 -14.94 5.99
N ALA A 132 17.28 -15.05 6.41
CA ALA A 132 16.73 -16.28 6.99
C ALA A 132 16.76 -17.45 6.01
N TYR A 133 16.39 -17.21 4.74
CA TYR A 133 16.48 -18.25 3.70
C TYR A 133 17.92 -18.63 3.39
N ALA A 134 18.85 -17.66 3.31
CA ALA A 134 20.26 -17.93 3.11
C ALA A 134 20.86 -18.75 4.25
N GLN A 135 20.53 -18.45 5.49
CA GLN A 135 20.96 -19.22 6.66
C GLN A 135 20.40 -20.64 6.65
N SER A 136 19.12 -20.80 6.32
CA SER A 136 18.50 -22.14 6.24
C SER A 136 19.16 -23.00 5.16
N PHE A 137 19.47 -22.41 4.01
CA PHE A 137 20.15 -23.11 2.93
C PHE A 137 21.59 -23.48 3.30
N ALA A 138 22.31 -22.60 3.96
CA ALA A 138 23.66 -22.88 4.47
C ALA A 138 23.67 -24.04 5.48
N LEU A 139 22.69 -24.08 6.38
CA LEU A 139 22.53 -25.19 7.33
C LEU A 139 22.31 -26.54 6.61
N ILE A 140 21.47 -26.59 5.60
CA ILE A 140 21.21 -27.81 4.82
C ILE A 140 22.50 -28.29 4.17
N ILE A 141 23.31 -27.40 3.59
CA ILE A 141 24.60 -27.74 2.99
C ILE A 141 25.54 -28.33 4.02
N VAL A 142 25.65 -27.73 5.20
CA VAL A 142 26.50 -28.22 6.30
C VAL A 142 26.06 -29.61 6.77
N PHE A 143 24.75 -29.83 6.92
CA PHE A 143 24.23 -31.15 7.30
C PHE A 143 24.51 -32.21 6.23
N MET A 144 24.34 -31.89 4.95
CA MET A 144 24.66 -32.81 3.86
C MET A 144 26.15 -33.14 3.80
N ALA A 145 27.03 -32.16 3.95
CA ALA A 145 28.47 -32.36 3.99
C ALA A 145 28.88 -33.22 5.18
N GLY A 146 28.32 -32.96 6.37
CA GLY A 146 28.55 -33.80 7.56
C GLY A 146 28.07 -35.24 7.39
N PHE A 147 26.93 -35.43 6.76
CA PHE A 147 26.38 -36.77 6.48
C PHE A 147 27.27 -37.54 5.48
N MET A 148 27.72 -36.88 4.43
CA MET A 148 28.64 -37.50 3.47
C MET A 148 29.98 -37.90 4.13
N ALA A 149 30.54 -37.03 4.98
CA ALA A 149 31.76 -37.32 5.73
C ALA A 149 31.61 -38.51 6.66
N LEU A 150 30.45 -38.65 7.34
CA LEU A 150 30.16 -39.83 8.18
C LEU A 150 30.02 -41.11 7.35
N GLN A 151 29.39 -41.03 6.18
CA GLN A 151 29.29 -42.22 5.28
C GLN A 151 30.66 -42.65 4.75
N GLN A 152 31.53 -41.71 4.38
CA GLN A 152 32.89 -42.02 3.97
C GLN A 152 33.69 -42.71 5.08
N ARG A 153 33.62 -42.23 6.34
CA ARG A 153 34.29 -42.88 7.47
C ARG A 153 33.81 -44.31 7.72
N ARG A 154 32.50 -44.55 7.62
CA ARG A 154 31.94 -45.89 7.74
C ARG A 154 32.43 -46.83 6.63
N ALA A 155 32.47 -46.34 5.40
CA ALA A 155 32.99 -47.13 4.27
C ALA A 155 34.48 -47.45 4.45
N ASP A 156 35.29 -46.49 4.91
CA ASP A 156 36.71 -46.73 5.21
C ASP A 156 36.93 -47.72 6.36
N GLU A 157 36.09 -47.69 7.41
CA GLU A 157 36.15 -48.65 8.52
C GLU A 157 35.80 -50.07 8.06
N VAL A 158 34.77 -50.25 7.25
CA VAL A 158 34.39 -51.55 6.67
C VAL A 158 35.50 -52.09 5.80
N MET A 159 36.09 -51.28 4.94
CA MET A 159 37.18 -51.67 4.04
C MET A 159 38.43 -52.09 4.83
N LYS A 160 38.77 -51.40 5.93
CA LYS A 160 39.85 -51.76 6.82
C LYS A 160 39.63 -53.10 7.53
N THR A 161 38.37 -53.37 7.94
CA THR A 161 38.03 -54.64 8.59
C THR A 161 38.13 -55.79 7.61
N GLU A 162 37.66 -55.67 6.39
CA GLU A 162 37.78 -56.69 5.35
C GLU A 162 39.25 -56.98 4.96
N LEU A 163 40.09 -55.93 4.87
CA LEU A 163 41.53 -56.13 4.61
C LEU A 163 42.24 -56.84 5.75
N SER A 164 41.87 -56.56 7.02
CA SER A 164 42.46 -57.23 8.19
C SER A 164 42.08 -58.70 8.28
N ASP A 165 40.84 -59.06 7.91
CA ASP A 165 40.39 -60.46 7.89
C ASP A 165 41.06 -61.29 6.80
N HIS A 166 41.35 -60.68 5.65
CA HIS A 166 42.08 -61.34 4.56
C HIS A 166 43.59 -61.57 4.85
N GLU A 167 44.20 -60.72 5.67
CA GLU A 167 45.59 -60.84 6.06
C GLU A 167 45.81 -61.97 7.09
N PHE A 168 44.79 -62.30 7.85
CA PHE A 168 44.84 -63.37 8.88
C PHE A 168 44.61 -64.79 8.30
N ASP A 169 43.93 -64.92 7.17
CA ASP A 169 43.60 -66.20 6.54
C ASP A 169 44.73 -66.71 5.58
N GLY A 170 45.76 -65.91 5.32
CA GLY A 170 46.90 -66.25 4.44
C GLY A 170 48.15 -66.80 5.12
N GLY A 171 48.12 -67.06 6.42
CA GLY A 171 49.31 -67.46 7.23
C GLY A 171 49.45 -68.91 7.60
N GLU A 172 48.64 -69.85 7.05
CA GLU A 172 48.83 -71.29 7.26
C GLU A 172 49.16 -72.03 5.96
N LEU A 173 50.46 -72.09 5.62
CA LEU A 173 51.07 -73.13 4.81
C LEU A 173 52.40 -73.49 5.41
#